data_cc180ed79273de1c68c6f9eac80071a1
#
_entry.id   cc180ed79273de1c68c6f9eac80071a1
#
_cell.length_a   1.000
_cell.length_b   1.000
_cell.length_c   1.000
_cell.angle_alpha   90.00
_cell.angle_beta   90.00
_cell.angle_gamma   90.00
#
_symmetry.space_group_name_H-M   'P 1'
#
loop_
_entity.id
_entity.type
_entity.pdbx_description
1 polymer ?
#
loop_
_entity_poly.entity_id
_entity_poly.type
_entity_poly.pdbx_seq_one_letter_code
_entity_poly.pdbx_strand_id
1 'polypeptide(L)'
;NGSDVDFYGSYSFMVTGPTNVDIVAHKYGNISAVLDIDDASHVTVYKGYSYYGNSVEVKTGKNTIEVPESTPVIAIKANDGYTLVSVSDGTTDFVERDGNSEVNVKVTDAMNITVKTAELVRDKNAVVYVEDASVPSYMRFMRKDYTTIDLATGYNHIPFYDGDLPFSSSFYGTSTLNVYKNDELMEPQYTGATSYTLNVEDNDVVKFFFTKTPAIAKATVTVEGDAKELTAVKDQIKEVADFTNPISCLEDTELSFSVSDKSSVKSFTMNGTAVTPQEDGTYKVIITADSDIKVELGVASGIKSVTGSENKANNVYTTDGVLVIKNATRSQIDGLAKGIYIINGKKIIR
;
A
#
# COMPACT_ATOMS: atom_id res chain seq x y z
N ASN A 1 0.18 -21.76 -57.73
CA ASN A 1 0.36 -23.23 -57.54
C ASN A 1 -0.64 -23.84 -56.52
N GLY A 2 -1.84 -23.25 -56.42
CA GLY A 2 -2.93 -23.84 -55.64
C GLY A 2 -2.81 -23.73 -54.11
N SER A 3 -2.01 -22.79 -53.60
CA SER A 3 -1.94 -22.46 -52.18
C SER A 3 -2.60 -21.09 -51.93
N ASP A 4 -3.59 -21.05 -51.06
CA ASP A 4 -4.21 -19.84 -50.59
C ASP A 4 -3.30 -19.24 -49.50
N VAL A 5 -3.09 -17.92 -49.51
CA VAL A 5 -2.31 -17.17 -48.53
C VAL A 5 -3.14 -15.98 -48.08
N ASP A 6 -3.56 -16.02 -46.82
CA ASP A 6 -4.17 -14.85 -46.16
C ASP A 6 -3.06 -13.88 -45.71
N PHE A 7 -3.19 -12.60 -46.07
CA PHE A 7 -2.23 -11.59 -45.67
C PHE A 7 -2.89 -10.22 -45.39
N TYR A 8 -2.24 -9.46 -44.53
CA TYR A 8 -2.60 -8.08 -44.22
C TYR A 8 -1.48 -7.15 -44.70
N GLY A 9 -1.81 -6.14 -45.47
CA GLY A 9 -0.85 -5.14 -45.94
C GLY A 9 -0.17 -5.52 -47.23
N SER A 10 1.06 -5.98 -47.23
CA SER A 10 1.83 -6.36 -48.41
C SER A 10 2.33 -7.81 -48.33
N TYR A 11 2.29 -8.49 -49.44
CA TYR A 11 2.84 -9.83 -49.60
C TYR A 11 3.83 -9.86 -50.75
N SER A 12 5.00 -10.45 -50.55
CA SER A 12 6.03 -10.59 -51.58
C SER A 12 6.28 -12.07 -51.86
N PHE A 13 6.35 -12.44 -53.13
CA PHE A 13 6.69 -13.78 -53.55
C PHE A 13 7.64 -13.74 -54.76
N MET A 14 8.46 -14.74 -54.88
CA MET A 14 9.39 -14.90 -55.99
C MET A 14 8.73 -15.66 -57.14
N VAL A 15 8.75 -15.08 -58.33
CA VAL A 15 8.27 -15.72 -59.54
C VAL A 15 9.41 -16.41 -60.23
N THR A 16 9.41 -17.73 -60.27
CA THR A 16 10.48 -18.55 -60.85
C THR A 16 10.13 -19.15 -62.21
N GLY A 17 8.93 -18.86 -62.73
CA GLY A 17 8.43 -19.35 -64.02
C GLY A 17 7.00 -18.82 -64.29
N PRO A 18 6.34 -19.26 -65.36
CA PRO A 18 4.95 -18.86 -65.61
C PRO A 18 4.07 -19.13 -64.39
N THR A 19 3.51 -18.09 -63.82
CA THR A 19 2.75 -18.14 -62.58
C THR A 19 1.47 -17.31 -62.74
N ASN A 20 0.34 -17.91 -62.40
CA ASN A 20 -0.93 -17.18 -62.27
C ASN A 20 -1.10 -16.83 -60.78
N VAL A 21 -1.43 -15.61 -60.52
CA VAL A 21 -1.74 -15.09 -59.20
C VAL A 21 -3.12 -14.49 -59.22
N ASP A 22 -4.04 -15.15 -58.51
CA ASP A 22 -5.39 -14.61 -58.31
C ASP A 22 -5.43 -13.87 -56.96
N ILE A 23 -5.81 -12.60 -57.00
CA ILE A 23 -5.93 -11.77 -55.82
C ILE A 23 -7.41 -11.52 -55.54
N VAL A 24 -7.90 -12.04 -54.44
CA VAL A 24 -9.25 -11.81 -53.95
C VAL A 24 -9.19 -10.87 -52.77
N ALA A 25 -9.70 -9.64 -52.93
CA ALA A 25 -9.78 -8.68 -51.84
C ALA A 25 -11.11 -8.88 -51.09
N HIS A 26 -11.00 -9.13 -49.81
CA HIS A 26 -12.15 -9.14 -48.90
C HIS A 26 -12.25 -7.80 -48.16
N LYS A 27 -13.45 -7.19 -48.25
CA LYS A 27 -13.73 -5.98 -47.46
C LYS A 27 -14.25 -6.45 -46.11
N TYR A 28 -13.44 -6.20 -45.06
CA TYR A 28 -13.90 -6.46 -43.71
C TYR A 28 -15.05 -5.52 -43.33
N GLY A 29 -16.06 -6.07 -42.70
CA GLY A 29 -17.16 -5.34 -42.08
C GLY A 29 -16.87 -4.95 -40.63
N ASN A 30 -17.92 -4.63 -39.92
CA ASN A 30 -17.94 -4.51 -38.48
C ASN A 30 -18.76 -5.66 -37.89
N ILE A 31 -18.35 -6.14 -36.76
CA ILE A 31 -19.12 -7.04 -35.90
C ILE A 31 -19.47 -6.32 -34.61
N SER A 32 -20.51 -6.78 -33.92
CA SER A 32 -20.98 -6.10 -32.71
C SER A 32 -21.05 -7.06 -31.52
N ALA A 33 -20.74 -6.51 -30.35
CA ALA A 33 -21.01 -7.15 -29.06
C ALA A 33 -21.85 -6.24 -28.17
N VAL A 34 -22.64 -6.83 -27.29
CA VAL A 34 -23.38 -6.11 -26.26
C VAL A 34 -22.64 -6.28 -24.93
N LEU A 35 -22.18 -5.17 -24.35
CA LEU A 35 -21.57 -5.13 -23.01
C LEU A 35 -22.64 -4.67 -22.02
N ASP A 36 -22.92 -5.51 -21.01
CA ASP A 36 -23.76 -5.18 -19.87
C ASP A 36 -22.86 -4.83 -18.68
N ILE A 37 -22.70 -3.55 -18.38
CA ILE A 37 -21.73 -2.98 -17.43
C ILE A 37 -22.46 -2.62 -16.16
N ASP A 38 -21.98 -3.13 -15.01
CA ASP A 38 -22.59 -2.87 -13.70
C ASP A 38 -22.45 -1.40 -13.26
N ASP A 39 -21.27 -0.80 -13.44
CA ASP A 39 -21.02 0.63 -13.26
C ASP A 39 -20.00 1.16 -14.28
N ALA A 40 -20.45 2.05 -15.15
CA ALA A 40 -19.61 2.60 -16.21
C ALA A 40 -18.53 3.56 -15.70
N SER A 41 -18.67 4.11 -14.49
CA SER A 41 -17.63 4.96 -13.89
C SER A 41 -16.39 4.17 -13.47
N HIS A 42 -16.52 2.84 -13.31
CA HIS A 42 -15.45 1.96 -12.88
C HIS A 42 -14.58 1.44 -14.02
N VAL A 43 -14.96 1.64 -15.27
CA VAL A 43 -14.27 1.06 -16.44
C VAL A 43 -14.09 2.07 -17.57
N THR A 44 -13.03 1.82 -18.35
CA THR A 44 -12.84 2.41 -19.66
C THR A 44 -12.84 1.28 -20.69
N VAL A 45 -13.63 1.43 -21.76
CA VAL A 45 -13.75 0.46 -22.84
C VAL A 45 -13.06 0.99 -24.09
N TYR A 46 -12.33 0.13 -24.80
CA TYR A 46 -11.61 0.47 -26.03
C TYR A 46 -12.04 -0.42 -27.18
N LYS A 47 -12.12 0.14 -28.40
CA LYS A 47 -12.18 -0.63 -29.65
C LYS A 47 -10.77 -1.02 -30.07
N GLY A 48 -10.46 -2.30 -30.09
CA GLY A 48 -9.10 -2.81 -30.20
C GLY A 48 -8.39 -2.96 -28.84
N TYR A 49 -7.08 -3.15 -28.86
CA TYR A 49 -6.26 -3.17 -27.65
C TYR A 49 -6.11 -1.78 -27.04
N SER A 50 -6.02 -1.66 -25.73
CA SER A 50 -5.97 -0.36 -25.02
C SER A 50 -4.80 0.53 -25.46
N TYR A 51 -3.67 -0.05 -25.88
CA TYR A 51 -2.50 0.70 -26.37
C TYR A 51 -2.72 1.44 -27.70
N TYR A 52 -3.62 0.94 -28.54
CA TYR A 52 -3.85 1.46 -29.89
C TYR A 52 -5.32 1.78 -30.15
N GLY A 53 -6.19 1.32 -29.26
CA GLY A 53 -7.64 1.46 -29.40
C GLY A 53 -8.12 2.86 -28.99
N ASN A 54 -9.23 3.28 -29.61
CA ASN A 54 -9.93 4.47 -29.16
C ASN A 54 -10.89 4.11 -28.03
N SER A 55 -10.86 4.87 -26.94
CA SER A 55 -11.86 4.74 -25.89
C SER A 55 -13.26 5.04 -26.40
N VAL A 56 -14.23 4.33 -25.88
CA VAL A 56 -15.65 4.49 -26.25
C VAL A 56 -16.42 4.96 -25.05
N GLU A 57 -17.29 5.93 -25.25
CA GLU A 57 -18.24 6.34 -24.21
C GLU A 57 -19.23 5.19 -23.94
N VAL A 58 -19.30 4.76 -22.68
CA VAL A 58 -20.20 3.72 -22.21
C VAL A 58 -21.05 4.23 -21.04
N LYS A 59 -22.18 3.56 -20.83
CA LYS A 59 -23.10 3.82 -19.71
C LYS A 59 -23.32 2.56 -18.90
N THR A 60 -23.73 2.69 -17.69
CA THR A 60 -24.19 1.57 -16.85
C THR A 60 -25.36 0.84 -17.53
N GLY A 61 -25.31 -0.49 -17.54
CA GLY A 61 -26.20 -1.35 -18.28
C GLY A 61 -25.70 -1.65 -19.69
N LYS A 62 -26.63 -1.90 -20.62
CA LYS A 62 -26.32 -2.42 -21.97
C LYS A 62 -25.77 -1.36 -22.91
N ASN A 63 -24.65 -1.68 -23.54
CA ASN A 63 -23.96 -0.90 -24.57
C ASN A 63 -23.68 -1.79 -25.78
N THR A 64 -23.99 -1.33 -26.97
CA THR A 64 -23.62 -2.03 -28.21
C THR A 64 -22.32 -1.44 -28.74
N ILE A 65 -21.28 -2.25 -28.84
CA ILE A 65 -19.95 -1.87 -29.30
C ILE A 65 -19.68 -2.54 -30.64
N GLU A 66 -19.42 -1.73 -31.66
CA GLU A 66 -19.00 -2.22 -32.98
C GLU A 66 -17.48 -2.16 -33.09
N VAL A 67 -16.86 -3.26 -33.53
CA VAL A 67 -15.43 -3.38 -33.82
C VAL A 67 -15.20 -3.89 -35.23
N PRO A 68 -14.08 -3.54 -35.88
CA PRO A 68 -13.74 -4.07 -37.20
C PRO A 68 -13.51 -5.59 -37.11
N GLU A 69 -14.02 -6.34 -38.08
CA GLU A 69 -13.72 -7.78 -38.22
C GLU A 69 -12.21 -8.06 -38.34
N SER A 70 -11.45 -7.11 -38.89
CA SER A 70 -10.00 -7.22 -39.03
C SER A 70 -9.25 -7.18 -37.68
N THR A 71 -9.87 -6.57 -36.67
CA THR A 71 -9.31 -6.48 -35.31
C THR A 71 -10.47 -6.60 -34.32
N PRO A 72 -11.03 -7.82 -34.19
CA PRO A 72 -12.27 -8.04 -33.44
C PRO A 72 -11.98 -8.14 -31.93
N VAL A 73 -11.46 -7.05 -31.35
CA VAL A 73 -11.09 -7.01 -29.94
C VAL A 73 -11.77 -5.82 -29.25
N ILE A 74 -12.27 -6.06 -28.07
CA ILE A 74 -12.67 -5.03 -27.11
C ILE A 74 -11.75 -5.17 -25.89
N ALA A 75 -11.03 -4.10 -25.54
CA ALA A 75 -10.32 -4.03 -24.28
C ALA A 75 -11.20 -3.35 -23.22
N ILE A 76 -11.31 -3.96 -22.07
CA ILE A 76 -12.05 -3.44 -20.90
C ILE A 76 -11.03 -3.25 -19.80
N LYS A 77 -10.86 -2.01 -19.36
CA LYS A 77 -9.88 -1.64 -18.34
C LYS A 77 -10.61 -1.06 -17.13
N ALA A 78 -10.28 -1.56 -15.93
CA ALA A 78 -10.72 -0.95 -14.69
C ALA A 78 -10.05 0.44 -14.51
N ASN A 79 -10.81 1.41 -14.06
CA ASN A 79 -10.31 2.73 -13.69
C ASN A 79 -9.57 2.67 -12.34
N ASP A 80 -8.79 3.70 -12.02
CA ASP A 80 -8.04 3.77 -10.77
C ASP A 80 -8.96 3.60 -9.56
N GLY A 81 -8.56 2.74 -8.61
CA GLY A 81 -9.36 2.40 -7.44
C GLY A 81 -10.36 1.28 -7.63
N TYR A 82 -10.45 0.67 -8.82
CA TYR A 82 -11.36 -0.43 -9.12
C TYR A 82 -10.65 -1.64 -9.71
N THR A 83 -11.33 -2.79 -9.70
CA THR A 83 -10.88 -4.05 -10.29
C THR A 83 -12.00 -4.70 -11.09
N LEU A 84 -11.63 -5.46 -12.12
CA LEU A 84 -12.57 -6.33 -12.82
C LEU A 84 -12.77 -7.60 -12.00
N VAL A 85 -13.98 -7.85 -11.56
CA VAL A 85 -14.38 -9.08 -10.83
C VAL A 85 -14.72 -10.19 -11.80
N SER A 86 -15.43 -9.87 -12.88
CA SER A 86 -15.81 -10.80 -13.93
C SER A 86 -16.05 -10.06 -15.23
N VAL A 87 -15.55 -10.61 -16.32
CA VAL A 87 -15.90 -10.24 -17.70
C VAL A 87 -16.26 -11.52 -18.40
N SER A 88 -17.54 -11.79 -18.61
CA SER A 88 -18.01 -13.10 -19.05
C SER A 88 -19.04 -13.04 -20.18
N ASP A 89 -18.94 -13.96 -21.13
CA ASP A 89 -19.96 -14.20 -22.16
C ASP A 89 -21.04 -15.20 -21.71
N GLY A 90 -21.01 -15.62 -20.45
CA GLY A 90 -21.91 -16.63 -19.88
C GLY A 90 -21.35 -18.06 -19.97
N THR A 91 -20.31 -18.30 -20.74
CA THR A 91 -19.61 -19.60 -20.87
C THR A 91 -18.16 -19.50 -20.40
N THR A 92 -17.51 -18.38 -20.68
CA THR A 92 -16.11 -18.10 -20.35
C THR A 92 -16.06 -16.85 -19.50
N ASP A 93 -15.33 -16.89 -18.41
CA ASP A 93 -14.88 -15.69 -17.70
C ASP A 93 -13.48 -15.34 -18.19
N PHE A 94 -13.32 -14.13 -18.71
CA PHE A 94 -12.06 -13.64 -19.27
C PHE A 94 -11.13 -13.05 -18.19
N VAL A 95 -11.61 -12.89 -16.95
CA VAL A 95 -10.80 -12.50 -15.80
C VAL A 95 -10.10 -13.75 -15.25
N GLU A 96 -8.82 -13.89 -15.55
CA GLU A 96 -8.04 -15.08 -15.18
C GLU A 96 -7.68 -15.15 -13.69
N ARG A 97 -7.72 -14.02 -12.99
CA ARG A 97 -7.36 -13.92 -11.56
C ARG A 97 -7.89 -12.63 -10.94
N ASP A 98 -8.05 -12.64 -9.61
CA ASP A 98 -8.44 -11.47 -8.84
C ASP A 98 -7.47 -10.30 -9.08
N GLY A 99 -8.03 -9.10 -9.22
CA GLY A 99 -7.27 -7.87 -9.40
C GLY A 99 -6.79 -7.59 -10.83
N ASN A 100 -7.37 -8.22 -11.84
CA ASN A 100 -7.12 -7.83 -13.23
C ASN A 100 -7.58 -6.38 -13.47
N SER A 101 -6.64 -5.55 -13.90
CA SER A 101 -6.93 -4.18 -14.29
C SER A 101 -7.42 -4.07 -15.74
N GLU A 102 -7.14 -5.08 -16.58
CA GLU A 102 -7.49 -5.06 -18.00
C GLU A 102 -7.74 -6.46 -18.55
N VAL A 103 -8.74 -6.59 -19.41
CA VAL A 103 -9.08 -7.78 -20.16
C VAL A 103 -9.27 -7.45 -21.64
N ASN A 104 -8.70 -8.27 -22.53
CA ASN A 104 -8.90 -8.17 -23.98
C ASN A 104 -9.81 -9.29 -24.46
N VAL A 105 -11.02 -8.95 -24.85
CA VAL A 105 -12.02 -9.92 -25.32
C VAL A 105 -12.02 -9.97 -26.84
N LYS A 106 -11.75 -11.15 -27.41
CA LYS A 106 -11.95 -11.39 -28.86
C LYS A 106 -13.44 -11.55 -29.13
N VAL A 107 -14.00 -10.57 -29.83
CA VAL A 107 -15.42 -10.49 -30.14
C VAL A 107 -15.78 -11.43 -31.28
N THR A 108 -16.88 -12.15 -31.12
CA THR A 108 -17.60 -12.82 -32.19
C THR A 108 -18.94 -12.12 -32.40
N ASP A 109 -19.56 -12.30 -33.58
CA ASP A 109 -20.81 -11.61 -33.89
C ASP A 109 -21.93 -11.97 -32.89
N ALA A 110 -22.69 -10.95 -32.50
CA ALA A 110 -23.80 -11.02 -31.53
C ALA A 110 -23.40 -11.49 -30.11
N MET A 111 -22.14 -11.35 -29.73
CA MET A 111 -21.66 -11.71 -28.40
C MET A 111 -22.28 -10.82 -27.31
N ASN A 112 -22.69 -11.43 -26.17
CA ASN A 112 -23.14 -10.72 -25.00
C ASN A 112 -22.09 -10.88 -23.91
N ILE A 113 -21.61 -9.78 -23.34
CA ILE A 113 -20.54 -9.74 -22.33
C ILE A 113 -21.08 -9.01 -21.11
N THR A 114 -21.05 -9.67 -19.96
CA THR A 114 -21.35 -9.06 -18.66
C THR A 114 -20.04 -8.61 -18.02
N VAL A 115 -19.98 -7.36 -17.59
CA VAL A 115 -18.84 -6.76 -16.89
C VAL A 115 -19.23 -6.45 -15.47
N LYS A 116 -18.50 -7.03 -14.50
CA LYS A 116 -18.67 -6.78 -13.08
C LYS A 116 -17.39 -6.21 -12.50
N THR A 117 -17.56 -5.20 -11.69
CA THR A 117 -16.47 -4.45 -11.07
C THR A 117 -16.63 -4.39 -9.55
N ALA A 118 -15.56 -4.10 -8.85
CA ALA A 118 -15.57 -3.81 -7.42
C ALA A 118 -14.52 -2.74 -7.10
N GLU A 119 -14.65 -2.12 -5.95
CA GLU A 119 -13.61 -1.28 -5.38
C GLU A 119 -12.37 -2.13 -5.07
N LEU A 120 -11.19 -1.63 -5.46
CA LEU A 120 -9.92 -2.31 -5.20
C LEU A 120 -9.45 -1.99 -3.78
N VAL A 121 -9.63 -2.97 -2.88
CA VAL A 121 -9.20 -2.84 -1.50
C VAL A 121 -7.78 -3.40 -1.35
N ARG A 122 -6.84 -2.55 -0.88
CA ARG A 122 -5.49 -2.94 -0.48
C ARG A 122 -5.47 -3.05 1.03
N ASP A 123 -5.77 -4.23 1.55
CA ASP A 123 -5.96 -4.53 2.97
C ASP A 123 -4.69 -5.00 3.69
N LYS A 124 -3.61 -5.23 2.93
CA LYS A 124 -2.28 -5.59 3.43
C LYS A 124 -1.35 -4.39 3.35
N ASN A 125 -0.36 -4.36 4.23
CA ASN A 125 0.63 -3.30 4.26
C ASN A 125 2.05 -3.88 4.41
N ALA A 126 2.99 -3.35 3.63
CA ALA A 126 4.41 -3.59 3.79
C ALA A 126 5.14 -2.26 4.01
N VAL A 127 6.28 -2.30 4.66
CA VAL A 127 7.12 -1.12 4.85
C VAL A 127 8.36 -1.24 3.99
N VAL A 128 8.65 -0.19 3.25
CA VAL A 128 9.89 -0.06 2.46
C VAL A 128 10.72 1.08 3.04
N TYR A 129 11.90 0.74 3.57
CA TYR A 129 12.90 1.71 3.99
C TYR A 129 13.89 2.00 2.88
N VAL A 130 14.14 3.26 2.62
CA VAL A 130 15.11 3.74 1.63
C VAL A 130 16.15 4.60 2.35
N GLU A 131 17.42 4.15 2.35
CA GLU A 131 18.52 4.86 3.02
C GLU A 131 18.62 6.32 2.56
N ASP A 132 18.72 6.52 1.26
CA ASP A 132 18.75 7.83 0.64
C ASP A 132 18.24 7.75 -0.82
N ALA A 133 17.06 8.28 -1.07
CA ALA A 133 16.44 8.26 -2.39
C ALA A 133 17.16 9.13 -3.43
N SER A 134 18.10 9.98 -3.02
CA SER A 134 18.88 10.82 -3.93
C SER A 134 20.12 10.13 -4.50
N VAL A 135 20.56 9.02 -3.91
CA VAL A 135 21.79 8.30 -4.33
C VAL A 135 21.62 7.61 -5.69
N PRO A 136 20.56 6.82 -5.94
CA PRO A 136 20.37 6.27 -7.29
C PRO A 136 19.99 7.38 -8.28
N SER A 137 20.65 7.42 -9.43
CA SER A 137 20.29 8.35 -10.52
C SER A 137 18.90 8.06 -11.09
N TYR A 138 18.43 6.83 -10.90
CA TYR A 138 17.09 6.38 -11.26
C TYR A 138 16.63 5.29 -10.29
N MET A 139 15.42 5.45 -9.78
CA MET A 139 14.76 4.49 -8.91
C MET A 139 13.40 4.15 -9.49
N ARG A 140 13.09 2.87 -9.57
CA ARG A 140 11.80 2.37 -9.99
C ARG A 140 11.31 1.30 -9.02
N PHE A 141 10.15 1.49 -8.45
CA PHE A 141 9.45 0.52 -7.64
C PHE A 141 8.03 0.36 -8.18
N MET A 142 7.63 -0.87 -8.51
CA MET A 142 6.39 -1.09 -9.26
C MET A 142 5.63 -2.30 -8.76
N ARG A 143 4.31 -2.21 -8.91
CA ARG A 143 3.40 -3.36 -8.83
C ARG A 143 3.52 -4.24 -10.08
N LYS A 144 2.94 -5.42 -10.01
CA LYS A 144 2.89 -6.39 -11.12
C LYS A 144 2.18 -5.84 -12.36
N ASP A 145 1.22 -4.95 -12.19
CA ASP A 145 0.50 -4.26 -13.27
C ASP A 145 1.29 -3.11 -13.92
N TYR A 146 2.57 -2.95 -13.55
CA TYR A 146 3.49 -1.89 -13.98
C TYR A 146 3.17 -0.49 -13.46
N THR A 147 2.22 -0.34 -12.52
CA THR A 147 2.04 0.95 -11.84
C THR A 147 3.23 1.25 -10.94
N THR A 148 3.78 2.47 -11.06
CA THR A 148 4.94 2.92 -10.29
C THR A 148 4.51 3.40 -8.91
N ILE A 149 5.32 3.09 -7.91
CA ILE A 149 5.18 3.58 -6.54
C ILE A 149 6.37 4.50 -6.27
N ASP A 150 6.10 5.73 -5.91
CA ASP A 150 7.15 6.69 -5.53
C ASP A 150 7.63 6.39 -4.11
N LEU A 151 8.94 6.30 -3.93
CA LEU A 151 9.59 6.08 -2.64
C LEU A 151 10.39 7.32 -2.24
N ALA A 152 10.23 7.73 -1.00
CA ALA A 152 11.03 8.78 -0.37
C ALA A 152 12.12 8.18 0.53
N THR A 153 13.15 8.97 0.86
CA THR A 153 14.12 8.63 1.91
C THR A 153 13.42 8.35 3.23
N GLY A 154 13.82 7.27 3.91
CA GLY A 154 13.19 6.80 5.13
C GLY A 154 12.11 5.75 4.90
N TYR A 155 11.15 5.67 5.79
CA TYR A 155 10.10 4.65 5.79
C TYR A 155 8.91 5.04 4.91
N ASN A 156 8.50 4.12 4.01
CA ASN A 156 7.37 4.25 3.10
C ASN A 156 6.39 3.10 3.38
N HIS A 157 5.15 3.41 3.72
CA HIS A 157 4.09 2.43 3.88
C HIS A 157 3.45 2.12 2.54
N ILE A 158 3.43 0.85 2.16
CA ILE A 158 2.96 0.39 0.85
C ILE A 158 1.71 -0.49 1.06
N PRO A 159 0.52 0.08 0.93
CA PRO A 159 -0.70 -0.72 0.93
C PRO A 159 -0.74 -1.58 -0.34
N PHE A 160 -1.12 -2.84 -0.19
CA PHE A 160 -1.18 -3.79 -1.30
C PHE A 160 -2.23 -4.89 -1.07
N TYR A 161 -2.54 -5.62 -2.12
CA TYR A 161 -3.24 -6.90 -2.12
C TYR A 161 -2.42 -7.93 -2.92
N ASP A 162 -2.78 -9.20 -2.86
CA ASP A 162 -1.98 -10.27 -3.49
C ASP A 162 -1.78 -10.11 -5.00
N GLY A 163 -2.73 -9.47 -5.68
CA GLY A 163 -2.63 -9.18 -7.12
C GLY A 163 -1.58 -8.12 -7.49
N ASP A 164 -1.17 -7.28 -6.57
CA ASP A 164 -0.08 -6.31 -6.78
C ASP A 164 1.31 -7.00 -6.85
N LEU A 165 1.42 -8.26 -6.37
CA LEU A 165 2.68 -8.98 -6.26
C LEU A 165 3.03 -9.78 -7.53
N PRO A 166 4.33 -9.95 -7.81
CA PRO A 166 5.46 -9.42 -7.08
C PRO A 166 5.69 -7.94 -7.36
N PHE A 167 6.26 -7.22 -6.39
CA PHE A 167 6.83 -5.91 -6.68
C PHE A 167 8.15 -6.07 -7.44
N SER A 168 8.36 -5.20 -8.40
CA SER A 168 9.62 -5.09 -9.13
C SER A 168 10.35 -3.84 -8.72
N SER A 169 11.63 -3.96 -8.37
CA SER A 169 12.48 -2.80 -8.08
C SER A 169 13.66 -2.75 -9.02
N SER A 170 14.05 -1.55 -9.44
CA SER A 170 15.27 -1.31 -10.24
C SER A 170 15.91 0.00 -9.80
N PHE A 171 17.23 -0.05 -9.58
CA PHE A 171 18.01 1.09 -9.13
C PHE A 171 19.26 1.20 -10.00
N TYR A 172 19.55 2.41 -10.50
CA TYR A 172 20.69 2.66 -11.37
C TYR A 172 21.52 3.82 -10.82
N GLY A 173 22.81 3.89 -11.21
CA GLY A 173 23.71 4.95 -10.79
C GLY A 173 24.24 4.83 -9.37
N THR A 174 24.08 3.67 -8.73
CA THR A 174 24.70 3.35 -7.44
C THR A 174 25.79 2.30 -7.60
N SER A 175 26.87 2.41 -6.81
CA SER A 175 27.96 1.43 -6.76
C SER A 175 27.72 0.32 -5.75
N THR A 176 26.80 0.53 -4.82
CA THR A 176 26.44 -0.42 -3.76
C THR A 176 24.92 -0.52 -3.74
N LEU A 177 24.41 -1.73 -3.62
CA LEU A 177 23.00 -1.98 -3.36
C LEU A 177 22.90 -3.25 -2.51
N ASN A 178 22.44 -3.07 -1.28
CA ASN A 178 22.11 -4.16 -0.38
C ASN A 178 20.61 -4.09 -0.08
N VAL A 179 19.90 -5.19 -0.31
CA VAL A 179 18.47 -5.30 -0.09
C VAL A 179 18.22 -6.33 0.99
N TYR A 180 17.46 -5.95 2.00
CA TYR A 180 17.09 -6.84 3.10
C TYR A 180 15.57 -6.98 3.16
N LYS A 181 15.09 -8.19 3.42
CA LYS A 181 13.70 -8.47 3.76
C LYS A 181 13.66 -9.03 5.18
N ASN A 182 12.95 -8.34 6.09
CA ASN A 182 12.87 -8.73 7.51
C ASN A 182 14.26 -8.96 8.14
N ASP A 183 15.22 -8.08 7.84
CA ASP A 183 16.63 -8.10 8.24
C ASP A 183 17.48 -9.24 7.64
N GLU A 184 16.95 -10.03 6.72
CA GLU A 184 17.69 -11.04 5.98
C GLU A 184 18.12 -10.47 4.62
N LEU A 185 19.42 -10.62 4.28
CA LEU A 185 19.96 -10.16 3.00
C LEU A 185 19.32 -10.94 1.85
N MET A 186 18.81 -10.23 0.88
CA MET A 186 18.27 -10.81 -0.34
C MET A 186 19.35 -10.97 -1.41
N GLU A 187 19.40 -12.13 -2.03
CA GLU A 187 20.24 -12.33 -3.20
C GLU A 187 19.61 -11.67 -4.44
N PRO A 188 20.39 -10.95 -5.25
CA PRO A 188 19.90 -10.41 -6.50
C PRO A 188 19.56 -11.53 -7.50
N GLN A 189 18.69 -11.28 -8.47
CA GLN A 189 18.29 -12.26 -9.49
C GLN A 189 19.48 -12.85 -10.26
N TYR A 190 20.54 -12.04 -10.45
CA TYR A 190 21.83 -12.45 -11.06
C TYR A 190 22.94 -11.52 -10.59
N THR A 191 24.18 -11.99 -10.65
CA THR A 191 25.35 -11.23 -10.18
C THR A 191 25.44 -9.85 -10.86
N GLY A 192 25.53 -8.80 -10.04
CA GLY A 192 25.59 -7.42 -10.49
C GLY A 192 24.25 -6.82 -10.89
N ALA A 193 23.15 -7.53 -10.64
CA ALA A 193 21.82 -6.96 -10.87
C ALA A 193 21.50 -5.83 -9.88
N THR A 194 20.88 -4.80 -10.41
CA THR A 194 20.29 -3.70 -9.64
C THR A 194 18.76 -3.82 -9.58
N SER A 195 18.24 -4.98 -9.94
CA SER A 195 16.81 -5.29 -10.03
C SER A 195 16.48 -6.47 -9.14
N TYR A 196 15.36 -6.36 -8.42
CA TYR A 196 14.86 -7.37 -7.51
C TYR A 196 13.38 -7.62 -7.77
N THR A 197 12.97 -8.88 -7.62
CA THR A 197 11.58 -9.28 -7.56
C THR A 197 11.21 -9.56 -6.10
N LEU A 198 10.25 -8.82 -5.58
CA LEU A 198 9.91 -8.80 -4.17
C LEU A 198 8.53 -9.40 -3.96
N ASN A 199 8.49 -10.63 -3.42
CA ASN A 199 7.28 -11.19 -2.84
C ASN A 199 7.23 -10.84 -1.36
N VAL A 200 6.26 -10.04 -0.98
CA VAL A 200 6.06 -9.59 0.40
C VAL A 200 4.77 -10.15 0.96
N GLU A 201 4.75 -10.36 2.26
CA GLU A 201 3.57 -10.69 3.04
C GLU A 201 3.11 -9.47 3.83
N ASP A 202 1.92 -9.55 4.42
CA ASP A 202 1.44 -8.48 5.31
C ASP A 202 2.42 -8.25 6.46
N ASN A 203 2.71 -6.98 6.72
CA ASN A 203 3.69 -6.52 7.71
C ASN A 203 5.16 -6.86 7.39
N ASP A 204 5.51 -7.23 6.17
CA ASP A 204 6.92 -7.36 5.78
C ASP A 204 7.63 -6.01 5.71
N VAL A 205 8.93 -6.04 5.98
CA VAL A 205 9.82 -4.88 5.88
C VAL A 205 10.91 -5.16 4.84
N VAL A 206 11.04 -4.26 3.86
CA VAL A 206 12.12 -4.31 2.87
C VAL A 206 12.97 -3.06 3.03
N LYS A 207 14.31 -3.23 3.12
CA LYS A 207 15.24 -2.11 3.29
C LYS A 207 16.25 -2.05 2.15
N PHE A 208 16.42 -0.87 1.56
CA PHE A 208 17.37 -0.58 0.51
C PHE A 208 18.51 0.30 1.04
N PHE A 209 19.75 -0.19 0.94
CA PHE A 209 20.97 0.53 1.32
C PHE A 209 21.84 0.71 0.08
N PHE A 210 22.20 1.96 -0.22
CA PHE A 210 22.92 2.33 -1.43
C PHE A 210 24.38 2.74 -1.16
N THR A 211 24.71 3.09 0.09
CA THR A 211 26.04 3.63 0.42
C THR A 211 26.84 2.72 1.34
N LYS A 212 26.16 1.79 2.04
CA LYS A 212 26.78 0.92 3.04
C LYS A 212 26.19 -0.50 3.05
N THR A 213 26.93 -1.40 3.67
CA THR A 213 26.39 -2.68 4.18
C THR A 213 26.05 -2.47 5.66
N PRO A 214 24.76 -2.44 6.01
CA PRO A 214 24.37 -2.15 7.40
C PRO A 214 24.85 -3.26 8.34
N ALA A 215 25.31 -2.88 9.52
CA ALA A 215 25.66 -3.83 10.58
C ALA A 215 24.38 -4.35 11.28
N ILE A 216 24.46 -5.54 11.85
CA ILE A 216 23.43 -6.03 12.77
C ILE A 216 23.79 -5.54 14.17
N ALA A 217 22.89 -4.79 14.79
CA ALA A 217 22.98 -4.28 16.14
C ALA A 217 21.96 -4.94 17.06
N LYS A 218 22.17 -4.86 18.37
CA LYS A 218 21.27 -5.38 19.39
C LYS A 218 20.76 -4.24 20.28
N ALA A 219 19.46 -4.11 20.38
CA ALA A 219 18.83 -3.20 21.33
C ALA A 219 18.39 -4.01 22.57
N THR A 220 19.06 -3.80 23.70
CA THR A 220 18.70 -4.40 24.98
C THR A 220 17.73 -3.46 25.69
N VAL A 221 16.51 -3.93 25.97
CA VAL A 221 15.50 -3.13 26.67
C VAL A 221 15.35 -3.61 28.11
N THR A 222 15.56 -2.69 29.04
CA THR A 222 15.37 -2.94 30.48
C THR A 222 14.17 -2.12 30.96
N VAL A 223 13.17 -2.79 31.52
CA VAL A 223 11.97 -2.13 32.02
C VAL A 223 11.93 -2.24 33.55
N GLU A 224 11.93 -1.10 34.22
CA GLU A 224 11.63 -1.02 35.65
C GLU A 224 10.14 -0.70 35.82
N GLY A 225 9.41 -1.65 36.43
CA GLY A 225 7.95 -1.63 36.53
C GLY A 225 7.28 -2.80 35.83
N ASP A 226 5.99 -2.65 35.47
CA ASP A 226 5.28 -3.70 34.75
C ASP A 226 5.57 -3.66 33.24
N ALA A 227 6.44 -4.54 32.81
CA ALA A 227 6.85 -4.61 31.39
C ALA A 227 5.71 -4.87 30.41
N LYS A 228 4.56 -5.44 30.87
CA LYS A 228 3.36 -5.66 30.04
C LYS A 228 2.66 -4.38 29.62
N GLU A 229 2.96 -3.29 30.32
CA GLU A 229 2.39 -1.98 30.00
C GLU A 229 3.22 -1.24 28.93
N LEU A 230 4.39 -1.76 28.53
CA LEU A 230 5.23 -1.26 27.47
C LEU A 230 5.06 -2.11 26.22
N THR A 231 4.87 -1.46 25.09
CA THR A 231 4.91 -2.08 23.77
C THR A 231 5.92 -1.37 22.89
N ALA A 232 6.51 -2.08 21.94
CA ALA A 232 7.37 -1.47 20.96
C ALA A 232 6.97 -1.93 19.54
N VAL A 233 7.22 -1.07 18.58
CA VAL A 233 7.08 -1.35 17.15
C VAL A 233 8.43 -1.12 16.49
N LYS A 234 8.93 -2.15 15.81
CA LYS A 234 10.14 -2.11 15.02
C LYS A 234 9.79 -1.80 13.57
N ASP A 235 10.57 -0.91 12.95
CA ASP A 235 10.40 -0.55 11.54
C ASP A 235 8.99 -0.06 11.21
N GLN A 236 8.33 0.61 12.16
CA GLN A 236 6.99 1.18 12.06
C GLN A 236 5.85 0.17 11.86
N ILE A 237 6.12 -1.14 11.87
CA ILE A 237 5.10 -2.16 11.57
C ILE A 237 5.23 -3.46 12.39
N LYS A 238 6.44 -3.90 12.74
CA LYS A 238 6.66 -5.16 13.48
C LYS A 238 6.48 -4.95 14.97
N GLU A 239 5.43 -5.51 15.55
CA GLU A 239 5.23 -5.48 17.00
C GLU A 239 6.29 -6.29 17.74
N VAL A 240 6.83 -5.73 18.83
CA VAL A 240 7.76 -6.37 19.75
C VAL A 240 7.09 -6.44 21.11
N ALA A 241 6.59 -7.61 21.45
CA ALA A 241 5.85 -7.87 22.70
C ALA A 241 6.71 -8.40 23.84
N ASP A 242 7.93 -8.87 23.54
CA ASP A 242 8.84 -9.48 24.52
C ASP A 242 10.21 -8.80 24.52
N PHE A 243 10.64 -8.35 25.67
CA PHE A 243 11.91 -7.67 25.92
C PHE A 243 12.90 -8.52 26.72
N THR A 244 12.63 -9.81 26.93
CA THR A 244 13.53 -10.71 27.66
C THR A 244 14.84 -10.96 26.92
N ASN A 245 14.82 -10.86 25.58
CA ASN A 245 15.97 -10.98 24.72
C ASN A 245 16.25 -9.66 24.01
N PRO A 246 17.51 -9.34 23.69
CA PRO A 246 17.81 -8.19 22.86
C PRO A 246 17.12 -8.25 21.51
N ILE A 247 16.57 -7.12 21.07
CA ILE A 247 15.96 -6.97 19.76
C ILE A 247 17.09 -6.88 18.74
N SER A 248 17.12 -7.81 17.78
CA SER A 248 18.05 -7.73 16.65
C SER A 248 17.54 -6.70 15.64
N CYS A 249 18.41 -5.78 15.25
CA CYS A 249 18.11 -4.67 14.34
C CYS A 249 19.20 -4.55 13.30
N LEU A 250 18.83 -4.27 12.05
CA LEU A 250 19.80 -3.67 11.12
C LEU A 250 20.09 -2.23 11.56
N GLU A 251 21.29 -1.75 11.26
CA GLU A 251 21.62 -0.33 11.43
C GLU A 251 20.54 0.55 10.79
N ASP A 252 20.22 1.68 11.42
CA ASP A 252 19.14 2.62 11.09
C ASP A 252 17.70 2.10 11.33
N THR A 253 17.54 0.98 12.05
CA THR A 253 16.22 0.53 12.47
C THR A 253 15.58 1.51 13.46
N GLU A 254 14.34 1.92 13.18
CA GLU A 254 13.50 2.67 14.13
C GLU A 254 12.81 1.70 15.10
N LEU A 255 12.92 1.99 16.38
CA LEU A 255 12.08 1.42 17.43
C LEU A 255 11.20 2.51 18.03
N SER A 256 9.90 2.30 18.02
CA SER A 256 8.91 3.20 18.63
C SER A 256 8.27 2.51 19.82
N PHE A 257 8.31 3.15 20.99
CA PHE A 257 7.77 2.62 22.23
C PHE A 257 6.52 3.38 22.64
N SER A 258 5.51 2.67 23.10
CA SER A 258 4.30 3.23 23.69
C SER A 258 3.99 2.57 25.03
N VAL A 259 3.31 3.30 25.89
CA VAL A 259 2.93 2.85 27.22
C VAL A 259 1.41 2.91 27.36
N SER A 260 0.83 1.90 27.97
CA SER A 260 -0.60 1.83 28.18
C SER A 260 -1.13 2.98 29.06
N ASP A 261 -2.45 3.17 29.02
CA ASP A 261 -3.13 4.20 29.83
C ASP A 261 -3.02 4.01 31.35
N LYS A 262 -2.59 2.83 31.81
CA LYS A 262 -2.46 2.50 33.23
C LYS A 262 -1.12 2.90 33.82
N SER A 263 -0.15 3.22 32.96
CA SER A 263 1.22 3.53 33.35
C SER A 263 1.68 4.89 32.83
N SER A 264 2.65 5.48 33.49
CA SER A 264 3.34 6.68 33.05
C SER A 264 4.83 6.39 32.89
N VAL A 265 5.51 7.05 31.97
CA VAL A 265 6.96 6.97 31.85
C VAL A 265 7.58 8.00 32.82
N LYS A 266 8.37 7.54 33.78
CA LYS A 266 9.17 8.39 34.67
C LYS A 266 10.49 8.77 34.03
N SER A 267 11.14 7.79 33.40
CA SER A 267 12.35 8.02 32.62
C SER A 267 12.41 7.09 31.42
N PHE A 268 12.94 7.62 30.32
CA PHE A 268 13.28 6.84 29.13
C PHE A 268 14.66 7.29 28.65
N THR A 269 15.58 6.35 28.57
CA THR A 269 16.95 6.64 28.14
C THR A 269 17.45 5.62 27.13
N MET A 270 18.29 6.08 26.19
CA MET A 270 19.08 5.22 25.31
C MET A 270 20.56 5.53 25.52
N ASN A 271 21.34 4.51 25.87
CA ASN A 271 22.77 4.63 26.20
C ASN A 271 23.05 5.71 27.27
N GLY A 272 22.14 5.83 28.26
CA GLY A 272 22.20 6.82 29.33
C GLY A 272 21.74 8.22 28.96
N THR A 273 21.40 8.48 27.68
CA THR A 273 20.90 9.78 27.25
C THR A 273 19.37 9.76 27.27
N ALA A 274 18.76 10.80 27.84
CA ALA A 274 17.30 10.91 27.90
C ALA A 274 16.69 11.07 26.51
N VAL A 275 15.61 10.33 26.25
CA VAL A 275 14.79 10.42 25.04
C VAL A 275 13.49 11.13 25.39
N THR A 276 13.12 12.13 24.61
CA THR A 276 11.86 12.86 24.80
C THR A 276 10.74 12.20 23.99
N PRO A 277 9.51 12.16 24.51
CA PRO A 277 8.38 11.65 23.75
C PRO A 277 8.03 12.56 22.58
N GLN A 278 7.47 11.95 21.54
CA GLN A 278 6.84 12.65 20.42
C GLN A 278 5.51 13.30 20.88
N GLU A 279 4.88 14.09 20.01
CA GLU A 279 3.60 14.76 20.30
C GLU A 279 2.47 13.76 20.63
N ASP A 280 2.52 12.57 20.06
CA ASP A 280 1.57 11.48 20.31
C ASP A 280 1.88 10.67 21.59
N GLY A 281 2.94 11.00 22.30
CA GLY A 281 3.39 10.34 23.51
C GLY A 281 4.27 9.10 23.29
N THR A 282 4.61 8.77 22.05
CA THR A 282 5.54 7.66 21.73
C THR A 282 7.00 8.09 21.93
N TYR A 283 7.87 7.12 22.23
CA TYR A 283 9.33 7.34 22.33
C TYR A 283 9.99 6.66 21.14
N LYS A 284 10.60 7.43 20.25
CA LYS A 284 11.29 6.92 19.07
C LYS A 284 12.80 6.94 19.22
N VAL A 285 13.44 5.86 18.86
CA VAL A 285 14.91 5.74 18.82
C VAL A 285 15.34 5.07 17.52
N ILE A 286 16.50 5.50 17.00
CA ILE A 286 17.14 4.90 15.83
C ILE A 286 18.34 4.09 16.32
N ILE A 287 18.38 2.82 15.97
CA ILE A 287 19.43 1.88 16.37
C ILE A 287 20.54 1.91 15.33
N THR A 288 21.67 2.54 15.66
CA THR A 288 22.86 2.63 14.78
C THR A 288 24.00 1.70 15.22
N ALA A 289 23.93 1.19 16.46
CA ALA A 289 24.88 0.26 17.06
C ALA A 289 24.21 -0.45 18.24
N ASP A 290 24.89 -1.39 18.87
CA ASP A 290 24.41 -2.02 20.10
C ASP A 290 24.01 -0.95 21.11
N SER A 291 22.81 -1.05 21.65
CA SER A 291 22.18 0.01 22.44
C SER A 291 21.47 -0.54 23.67
N ASP A 292 21.65 0.17 24.81
CA ASP A 292 20.92 -0.06 26.03
C ASP A 292 19.76 0.92 26.15
N ILE A 293 18.53 0.43 26.16
CA ILE A 293 17.31 1.21 26.35
C ILE A 293 16.78 0.91 27.76
N LYS A 294 16.63 1.94 28.59
CA LYS A 294 16.08 1.80 29.94
C LYS A 294 14.81 2.62 30.07
N VAL A 295 13.75 1.94 30.50
CA VAL A 295 12.44 2.54 30.70
C VAL A 295 12.01 2.33 32.16
N GLU A 296 11.78 3.41 32.89
CA GLU A 296 11.20 3.36 34.23
C GLU A 296 9.71 3.75 34.14
N LEU A 297 8.85 2.80 34.49
CA LEU A 297 7.40 3.00 34.51
C LEU A 297 6.92 3.33 35.92
N GLY A 298 5.89 4.17 35.98
CA GLY A 298 5.14 4.49 37.18
C GLY A 298 3.67 4.22 36.97
N VAL A 299 2.91 4.23 38.04
CA VAL A 299 1.46 4.20 37.95
C VAL A 299 0.99 5.50 37.32
N ALA A 300 0.15 5.45 36.31
CA ALA A 300 -0.47 6.64 35.77
C ALA A 300 -1.26 7.33 36.87
N SER A 301 -0.87 8.54 37.26
CA SER A 301 -1.71 9.37 38.12
C SER A 301 -2.91 9.76 37.28
N GLY A 302 -4.09 9.26 37.65
CA GLY A 302 -5.34 9.20 36.88
C GLY A 302 -5.91 10.48 36.26
N ILE A 303 -5.08 11.31 35.64
CA ILE A 303 -5.56 12.44 34.82
C ILE A 303 -4.68 12.53 33.57
N LYS A 304 -4.97 11.73 32.54
CA LYS A 304 -4.56 12.12 31.18
C LYS A 304 -5.31 13.40 30.82
N SER A 305 -4.58 14.41 30.35
CA SER A 305 -5.21 15.58 29.78
C SER A 305 -6.15 15.09 28.67
N VAL A 306 -7.43 15.29 28.83
CA VAL A 306 -8.42 15.05 27.80
C VAL A 306 -8.17 16.13 26.75
N THR A 307 -7.35 15.84 25.73
CA THR A 307 -7.34 16.62 24.49
C THR A 307 -8.67 16.32 23.80
N GLY A 308 -9.70 17.03 24.20
CA GLY A 308 -11.04 16.91 23.63
C GLY A 308 -10.99 17.37 22.18
N SER A 309 -11.39 16.50 21.27
CA SER A 309 -11.92 16.94 19.99
C SER A 309 -12.97 18.03 20.21
N GLU A 310 -13.07 19.00 19.31
CA GLU A 310 -13.88 20.22 19.39
C GLU A 310 -15.41 20.03 19.40
N ASN A 311 -15.93 19.07 20.15
CA ASN A 311 -17.33 19.05 20.58
C ASN A 311 -17.38 19.25 22.09
N LYS A 312 -17.44 20.53 22.50
CA LYS A 312 -17.40 21.03 23.86
C LYS A 312 -18.63 20.60 24.68
N ALA A 313 -18.64 19.35 25.07
CA ALA A 313 -19.47 18.93 26.19
C ALA A 313 -18.74 19.33 27.48
N ASN A 314 -19.24 20.28 28.28
CA ASN A 314 -18.64 20.71 29.52
C ASN A 314 -18.81 19.63 30.60
N ASN A 315 -18.01 18.55 30.49
CA ASN A 315 -18.02 17.51 31.53
C ASN A 315 -17.25 17.99 32.74
N VAL A 316 -17.81 17.81 33.92
CA VAL A 316 -17.21 18.17 35.21
C VAL A 316 -16.73 16.91 35.89
N TYR A 317 -15.46 16.90 36.28
CA TYR A 317 -14.81 15.79 36.98
C TYR A 317 -14.25 16.29 38.33
N THR A 318 -14.16 15.41 39.31
CA THR A 318 -13.34 15.60 40.50
C THR A 318 -11.84 15.51 40.15
N THR A 319 -10.94 15.87 41.07
CA THR A 319 -9.48 15.79 40.89
C THR A 319 -8.97 14.35 40.77
N ASP A 320 -9.73 13.38 41.24
CA ASP A 320 -9.46 11.94 41.12
C ASP A 320 -10.12 11.28 39.88
N GLY A 321 -10.68 12.11 38.97
CA GLY A 321 -11.19 11.68 37.67
C GLY A 321 -12.62 11.17 37.65
N VAL A 322 -13.38 11.29 38.77
CA VAL A 322 -14.79 10.86 38.81
C VAL A 322 -15.66 11.89 38.08
N LEU A 323 -16.49 11.44 37.13
CA LEU A 323 -17.44 12.30 36.44
C LEU A 323 -18.56 12.75 37.39
N VAL A 324 -18.69 14.05 37.61
CA VAL A 324 -19.70 14.66 38.47
C VAL A 324 -20.94 15.08 37.67
N ILE A 325 -20.72 15.76 36.55
CA ILE A 325 -21.80 16.21 35.65
C ILE A 325 -21.37 16.00 34.20
N LYS A 326 -22.20 15.36 33.40
CA LYS A 326 -22.02 15.21 31.96
C LYS A 326 -22.77 16.32 31.23
N ASN A 327 -22.08 16.97 30.25
CA ASN A 327 -22.65 18.04 29.45
C ASN A 327 -23.19 19.22 30.29
N ALA A 328 -22.43 19.62 31.33
CA ALA A 328 -22.85 20.65 32.27
C ALA A 328 -23.11 21.98 31.57
N THR A 329 -24.26 22.60 31.92
CA THR A 329 -24.58 23.98 31.55
C THR A 329 -23.76 24.97 32.38
N ARG A 330 -23.64 26.21 31.94
CA ARG A 330 -22.99 27.27 32.73
C ARG A 330 -23.56 27.40 34.13
N SER A 331 -24.85 27.38 34.26
CA SER A 331 -25.56 27.47 35.54
C SER A 331 -25.23 26.30 36.49
N GLN A 332 -25.12 25.08 35.95
CA GLN A 332 -24.72 23.90 36.73
C GLN A 332 -23.27 23.98 37.20
N ILE A 333 -22.39 24.53 36.36
CA ILE A 333 -20.99 24.77 36.73
C ILE A 333 -20.91 25.83 37.83
N ASP A 334 -21.69 26.90 37.72
CA ASP A 334 -21.67 27.99 38.70
C ASP A 334 -22.32 27.56 40.01
N GLY A 335 -23.20 26.58 40.01
CA GLY A 335 -23.85 25.96 41.19
C GLY A 335 -23.06 24.83 41.86
N LEU A 336 -21.83 24.52 41.41
CA LEU A 336 -21.02 23.48 42.03
C LEU A 336 -20.68 23.83 43.49
N ALA A 337 -20.66 22.83 44.36
CA ALA A 337 -20.17 23.00 45.74
C ALA A 337 -18.74 23.48 45.78
N LYS A 338 -18.33 24.06 46.90
CA LYS A 338 -16.89 24.46 47.09
C LYS A 338 -15.99 23.23 46.93
N GLY A 339 -15.04 23.34 46.03
CA GLY A 339 -14.16 22.22 45.72
C GLY A 339 -13.26 22.50 44.52
N ILE A 340 -12.46 21.51 44.17
CA ILE A 340 -11.59 21.57 43.00
C ILE A 340 -12.15 20.60 41.93
N TYR A 341 -12.38 21.09 40.75
CA TYR A 341 -12.94 20.35 39.62
C TYR A 341 -12.08 20.47 38.35
N ILE A 342 -12.18 19.51 37.49
CA ILE A 342 -11.60 19.55 36.14
C ILE A 342 -12.75 19.73 35.15
N ILE A 343 -12.72 20.80 34.37
CA ILE A 343 -13.73 21.12 33.35
C ILE A 343 -12.98 21.47 32.07
N ASN A 344 -13.21 20.69 30.99
CA ASN A 344 -12.52 20.86 29.72
C ASN A 344 -10.98 20.85 29.86
N GLY A 345 -10.46 19.95 30.70
CA GLY A 345 -9.03 19.83 30.98
C GLY A 345 -8.43 20.96 31.81
N LYS A 346 -9.23 21.92 32.32
CA LYS A 346 -8.78 23.01 33.17
C LYS A 346 -9.20 22.80 34.61
N LYS A 347 -8.28 23.04 35.55
CA LYS A 347 -8.56 23.05 36.98
C LYS A 347 -9.38 24.31 37.34
N ILE A 348 -10.54 24.09 37.92
CA ILE A 348 -11.45 25.15 38.42
C ILE A 348 -11.60 24.99 39.93
N ILE A 349 -11.47 26.09 40.66
CA ILE A 349 -11.68 26.15 42.09
C ILE A 349 -13.02 26.86 42.28
N ARG A 350 -13.93 26.24 43.05
CA ARG A 350 -15.22 26.81 43.44
C ARG A 350 -15.32 27.06 44.95
#